data_21bf2765393c5535bc6445c65596ca96
#
_entry.id   21bf2765393c5535bc6445c65596ca96
#
_cell.length_a   1.000
_cell.length_b   1.000
_cell.length_c   1.000
_cell.angle_alpha   90.00
_cell.angle_beta   90.00
_cell.angle_gamma   90.00
#
_symmetry.space_group_name_H-M   'P 1'
#
loop_
_entity.id
_entity.type
_entity.pdbx_description
1 polymer ?
#
loop_
_entity_poly.entity_id
_entity_poly.type
_entity_poly.pdbx_seq_one_letter_code
_entity_poly.pdbx_strand_id
1 'polypeptide(L)'
;MTQNMIYALMIPLMAFAVWRRVRGSFGRQPIRRKRMITRIVIFSVIGGLLAFGGLHNLRLLEGLLGGALAGAVLGTVGLRLTRFERDAAGQDLYIPNAWIGGLLTVLLIGRLAWRFLVVMPQLQDPAMAHSAPAMGNSPLTLAIFGLMIGYYICYFTGLLVHHRRFERAQLAT
;
A
#
# COMPACT_ATOMS: atom_id res chain seq x y z
N MET A 1 7.98 -3.58 -30.70
CA MET A 1 8.46 -2.54 -29.75
C MET A 1 9.70 -3.07 -29.09
N THR A 2 10.83 -2.43 -29.29
CA THR A 2 12.09 -2.86 -28.69
C THR A 2 12.02 -2.74 -27.18
N GLN A 3 12.52 -3.73 -26.47
CA GLN A 3 12.50 -3.87 -25.01
C GLN A 3 13.02 -2.59 -24.30
N ASN A 4 13.99 -1.93 -24.91
CA ASN A 4 14.54 -0.66 -24.44
C ASN A 4 13.50 0.49 -24.45
N MET A 5 12.54 0.49 -25.37
CA MET A 5 11.47 1.49 -25.40
C MET A 5 10.47 1.30 -24.24
N ILE A 6 10.19 0.04 -23.87
CA ILE A 6 9.30 -0.26 -22.75
C ILE A 6 9.94 0.23 -21.43
N TYR A 7 11.23 -0.02 -21.23
CA TYR A 7 11.97 0.45 -20.05
C TYR A 7 12.05 1.98 -20.01
N ALA A 8 12.34 2.62 -21.14
CA ALA A 8 12.42 4.08 -21.25
C ALA A 8 11.08 4.78 -20.94
N LEU A 9 9.96 4.11 -21.21
CA LEU A 9 8.62 4.64 -20.90
C LEU A 9 8.19 4.31 -19.46
N MET A 10 8.52 3.10 -18.97
CA MET A 10 8.10 2.67 -17.63
C MET A 10 8.81 3.43 -16.50
N ILE A 11 10.10 3.70 -16.63
CA ILE A 11 10.87 4.39 -15.58
C ILE A 11 10.30 5.79 -15.30
N PRO A 12 10.11 6.69 -16.28
CA PRO A 12 9.55 8.01 -16.03
C PRO A 12 8.08 7.95 -15.58
N LEU A 13 7.29 6.98 -16.09
CA LEU A 13 5.90 6.79 -15.66
C LEU A 13 5.84 6.39 -14.17
N MET A 14 6.69 5.47 -13.74
CA MET A 14 6.80 5.07 -12.34
C MET A 14 7.29 6.22 -11.46
N ALA A 15 8.32 6.95 -11.89
CA ALA A 15 8.82 8.12 -11.19
C ALA A 15 7.74 9.21 -11.06
N PHE A 16 6.98 9.46 -12.12
CA PHE A 16 5.85 10.39 -12.12
C PHE A 16 4.72 9.93 -11.19
N ALA A 17 4.37 8.64 -11.20
CA ALA A 17 3.36 8.09 -10.31
C ALA A 17 3.75 8.23 -8.83
N VAL A 18 5.03 7.98 -8.49
CA VAL A 18 5.59 8.20 -7.15
C VAL A 18 5.51 9.67 -6.78
N TRP A 19 6.03 10.53 -7.64
CA TRP A 19 6.05 11.98 -7.38
C TRP A 19 4.64 12.53 -7.18
N ARG A 20 3.69 12.16 -8.04
CA ARG A 20 2.28 12.55 -7.92
C ARG A 20 1.66 12.03 -6.63
N ARG A 21 1.96 10.79 -6.24
CA ARG A 21 1.43 10.18 -5.01
C ARG A 21 2.01 10.85 -3.77
N VAL A 22 3.32 11.07 -3.74
CA VAL A 22 4.01 11.75 -2.64
C VAL A 22 3.49 13.18 -2.51
N ARG A 23 3.43 13.94 -3.61
CA ARG A 23 2.91 15.31 -3.60
C ARG A 23 1.45 15.38 -3.15
N GLY A 24 0.60 14.42 -3.53
CA GLY A 24 -0.79 14.34 -3.08
C GLY A 24 -0.98 13.88 -1.63
N SER A 25 0.09 13.36 -1.00
CA SER A 25 0.07 12.94 0.41
C SER A 25 0.44 14.06 1.38
N PHE A 26 0.97 15.18 0.87
CA PHE A 26 1.27 16.37 1.66
C PHE A 26 0.05 17.31 1.65
N GLY A 27 -0.53 17.57 2.81
CA GLY A 27 -1.58 18.56 2.96
C GLY A 27 -2.73 18.11 3.88
N ARG A 28 -3.55 19.10 4.25
CA ARG A 28 -4.77 18.91 5.02
C ARG A 28 -5.80 18.16 4.20
N GLN A 29 -6.24 17.01 4.65
CA GLN A 29 -7.22 16.19 3.94
C GLN A 29 -8.52 16.08 4.74
N PRO A 30 -9.69 16.36 4.13
CA PRO A 30 -10.95 16.16 4.81
C PRO A 30 -11.25 14.69 5.01
N ILE A 31 -11.75 14.33 6.19
CA ILE A 31 -12.18 12.97 6.50
C ILE A 31 -13.46 12.67 5.73
N ARG A 32 -13.35 11.90 4.63
CA ARG A 32 -14.48 11.47 3.83
C ARG A 32 -14.78 9.99 4.08
N ARG A 33 -15.72 9.70 4.98
CA ARG A 33 -16.09 8.35 5.41
C ARG A 33 -16.29 7.37 4.24
N LYS A 34 -17.03 7.76 3.21
CA LYS A 34 -17.28 6.89 2.03
C LYS A 34 -15.98 6.46 1.36
N ARG A 35 -15.04 7.40 1.12
CA ARG A 35 -13.76 7.10 0.46
C ARG A 35 -12.86 6.19 1.31
N MET A 36 -12.89 6.33 2.64
CA MET A 36 -12.12 5.49 3.54
C MET A 36 -12.65 4.07 3.57
N ILE A 37 -13.97 3.90 3.67
CA ILE A 37 -14.61 2.57 3.60
C ILE A 37 -14.30 1.90 2.26
N THR A 38 -14.44 2.61 1.15
CA THR A 38 -14.11 2.06 -0.18
C THR A 38 -12.66 1.57 -0.24
N ARG A 39 -11.71 2.33 0.30
CA ARG A 39 -10.30 1.89 0.35
C ARG A 39 -10.11 0.65 1.21
N ILE A 40 -10.74 0.58 2.40
CA ILE A 40 -10.68 -0.63 3.25
C ILE A 40 -11.22 -1.83 2.49
N VAL A 41 -12.38 -1.71 1.85
CA VAL A 41 -13.01 -2.80 1.08
C VAL A 41 -12.09 -3.24 -0.06
N ILE A 42 -11.54 -2.31 -0.84
CA ILE A 42 -10.62 -2.63 -1.96
C ILE A 42 -9.40 -3.40 -1.44
N PHE A 43 -8.74 -2.92 -0.39
CA PHE A 43 -7.57 -3.59 0.17
C PHE A 43 -7.93 -4.95 0.80
N SER A 44 -9.09 -5.08 1.42
CA SER A 44 -9.58 -6.37 1.96
C SER A 44 -9.87 -7.38 0.86
N VAL A 45 -10.48 -6.94 -0.25
CA VAL A 45 -10.74 -7.81 -1.40
C VAL A 45 -9.43 -8.25 -2.05
N ILE A 46 -8.50 -7.32 -2.28
CA ILE A 46 -7.18 -7.66 -2.84
C ILE A 46 -6.43 -8.62 -1.90
N GLY A 47 -6.45 -8.36 -0.59
CA GLY A 47 -5.84 -9.25 0.40
C GLY A 47 -6.46 -10.64 0.41
N GLY A 48 -7.78 -10.73 0.33
CA GLY A 48 -8.50 -12.01 0.24
C GLY A 48 -8.17 -12.78 -1.03
N LEU A 49 -8.10 -12.11 -2.18
CA LEU A 49 -7.70 -12.74 -3.45
C LEU A 49 -6.27 -13.26 -3.42
N LEU A 50 -5.34 -12.47 -2.86
CA LEU A 50 -3.95 -12.89 -2.70
C LEU A 50 -3.81 -14.06 -1.71
N ALA A 51 -4.56 -14.03 -0.62
CA ALA A 51 -4.60 -15.13 0.35
C ALA A 51 -5.15 -16.41 -0.29
N PHE A 52 -6.25 -16.30 -1.05
CA PHE A 52 -6.82 -17.42 -1.78
C PHE A 52 -5.85 -18.02 -2.79
N GLY A 53 -5.16 -17.16 -3.58
CA GLY A 53 -4.11 -17.60 -4.50
C GLY A 53 -2.90 -18.23 -3.79
N GLY A 54 -2.62 -17.84 -2.56
CA GLY A 54 -1.53 -18.37 -1.73
C GLY A 54 -1.85 -19.67 -1.00
N LEU A 55 -3.10 -20.13 -0.97
CA LEU A 55 -3.49 -21.34 -0.23
C LEU A 55 -2.76 -22.62 -0.67
N HIS A 56 -2.34 -22.69 -1.92
CA HIS A 56 -1.60 -23.81 -2.47
C HIS A 56 -0.10 -23.79 -2.13
N ASN A 57 0.40 -22.70 -1.52
CA ASN A 57 1.81 -22.56 -1.16
C ASN A 57 1.97 -21.83 0.17
N LEU A 58 2.21 -22.60 1.22
CA LEU A 58 2.29 -22.09 2.59
C LEU A 58 3.29 -20.94 2.75
N ARG A 59 4.45 -21.01 2.07
CA ARG A 59 5.47 -19.94 2.12
C ARG A 59 4.96 -18.59 1.59
N LEU A 60 4.07 -18.64 0.60
CA LEU A 60 3.46 -17.43 0.04
C LEU A 60 2.47 -16.82 1.03
N LEU A 61 1.68 -17.67 1.68
CA LEU A 61 0.71 -17.26 2.70
C LEU A 61 1.42 -16.70 3.94
N GLU A 62 2.49 -17.34 4.40
CA GLU A 62 3.33 -16.83 5.50
C GLU A 62 3.88 -15.43 5.19
N GLY A 63 4.40 -15.23 3.96
CA GLY A 63 4.87 -13.93 3.51
C GLY A 63 3.76 -12.87 3.56
N LEU A 64 2.58 -13.19 3.01
CA LEU A 64 1.43 -12.29 3.00
C LEU A 64 0.96 -11.93 4.42
N LEU A 65 0.79 -12.92 5.29
CA LEU A 65 0.32 -12.73 6.66
C LEU A 65 1.35 -12.00 7.53
N GLY A 66 2.62 -12.40 7.44
CA GLY A 66 3.71 -11.72 8.14
C GLY A 66 3.83 -10.26 7.71
N GLY A 67 3.74 -10.01 6.40
CA GLY A 67 3.68 -8.66 5.86
C GLY A 67 2.47 -7.88 6.38
N ALA A 68 1.27 -8.49 6.38
CA ALA A 68 0.05 -7.84 6.85
C ALA A 68 0.11 -7.47 8.34
N LEU A 69 0.67 -8.35 9.18
CA LEU A 69 0.90 -8.06 10.60
C LEU A 69 1.88 -6.90 10.80
N ALA A 70 3.02 -6.92 10.12
CA ALA A 70 3.98 -5.82 10.16
C ALA A 70 3.35 -4.51 9.65
N GLY A 71 2.56 -4.59 8.58
CA GLY A 71 1.80 -3.47 8.05
C GLY A 71 0.78 -2.91 9.03
N ALA A 72 0.05 -3.77 9.75
CA ALA A 72 -0.89 -3.34 10.79
C ALA A 72 -0.18 -2.58 11.93
N VAL A 73 0.98 -3.06 12.37
CA VAL A 73 1.82 -2.35 13.36
C VAL A 73 2.23 -0.97 12.81
N LEU A 74 2.73 -0.89 11.58
CA LEU A 74 3.07 0.39 10.95
C LEU A 74 1.84 1.29 10.78
N GLY A 75 0.66 0.71 10.53
CA GLY A 75 -0.62 1.44 10.45
C GLY A 75 -0.99 2.10 11.77
N THR A 76 -0.82 1.40 12.89
CA THR A 76 -1.04 1.99 14.23
C THR A 76 -0.04 3.10 14.55
N VAL A 77 1.24 2.91 14.20
CA VAL A 77 2.27 3.95 14.34
C VAL A 77 1.94 5.15 13.46
N GLY A 78 1.56 4.92 12.20
CA GLY A 78 1.15 5.98 11.27
C GLY A 78 -0.05 6.78 11.78
N LEU A 79 -1.02 6.10 12.41
CA LEU A 79 -2.16 6.75 13.04
C LEU A 79 -1.74 7.64 14.23
N ARG A 80 -0.83 7.16 15.07
CA ARG A 80 -0.30 7.94 16.20
C ARG A 80 0.47 9.18 15.75
N LEU A 81 1.13 9.12 14.60
CA LEU A 81 1.88 10.22 14.00
C LEU A 81 1.00 11.15 13.15
N THR A 82 -0.26 10.80 12.93
CA THR A 82 -1.22 11.63 12.20
C THR A 82 -1.71 12.76 13.10
N ARG A 83 -1.66 13.99 12.59
CA ARG A 83 -2.18 15.16 13.29
C ARG A 83 -3.62 15.40 12.84
N PHE A 84 -4.50 15.66 13.80
CA PHE A 84 -5.89 16.00 13.58
C PHE A 84 -6.06 17.51 13.80
N GLU A 85 -6.62 18.20 12.85
CA GLU A 85 -6.89 19.64 12.92
C GLU A 85 -8.37 19.90 12.59
N ARG A 86 -8.89 21.04 13.05
CA ARG A 86 -10.22 21.54 12.68
C ARG A 86 -10.07 22.72 11.73
N ASP A 87 -10.90 22.74 10.71
CA ASP A 87 -11.04 23.93 9.88
C ASP A 87 -11.96 24.96 10.56
N ALA A 88 -11.86 26.21 10.11
CA ALA A 88 -12.75 27.28 10.55
C ALA A 88 -14.25 26.97 10.31
N ALA A 89 -14.57 26.07 9.38
CA ALA A 89 -15.90 25.54 9.10
C ALA A 89 -16.32 24.35 10.01
N GLY A 90 -15.52 23.99 11.04
CA GLY A 90 -15.81 22.88 11.95
C GLY A 90 -15.59 21.48 11.35
N GLN A 91 -14.97 21.37 10.15
CA GLN A 91 -14.70 20.09 9.53
C GLN A 91 -13.43 19.46 10.11
N ASP A 92 -13.49 18.14 10.36
CA ASP A 92 -12.32 17.38 10.76
C ASP A 92 -11.37 17.21 9.58
N LEU A 93 -10.17 17.71 9.76
CA LEU A 93 -9.05 17.53 8.84
C LEU A 93 -8.01 16.62 9.49
N TYR A 94 -7.35 15.79 8.70
CA TYR A 94 -6.20 15.04 9.14
C TYR A 94 -4.99 15.32 8.24
N ILE A 95 -3.83 15.35 8.84
CA ILE A 95 -2.55 15.49 8.16
C ILE A 95 -1.83 14.15 8.29
N PRO A 96 -1.84 13.32 7.23
CA PRO A 96 -1.17 12.03 7.27
C PRO A 96 0.34 12.22 7.36
N ASN A 97 1.02 11.29 8.06
CA ASN A 97 2.47 11.24 7.99
C ASN A 97 2.89 10.70 6.61
N ALA A 98 3.33 11.61 5.74
CA ALA A 98 3.70 11.29 4.37
C ALA A 98 4.94 10.37 4.27
N TRP A 99 5.81 10.33 5.30
CA TRP A 99 7.01 9.51 5.31
C TRP A 99 6.70 8.02 5.28
N ILE A 100 5.74 7.55 6.10
CA ILE A 100 5.38 6.13 6.13
C ILE A 100 4.74 5.72 4.80
N GLY A 101 3.78 6.51 4.31
CA GLY A 101 3.16 6.25 3.01
C GLY A 101 4.15 6.30 1.85
N GLY A 102 5.10 7.24 1.90
CA GLY A 102 6.21 7.36 0.94
C GLY A 102 7.12 6.14 0.97
N LEU A 103 7.57 5.72 2.17
CA LEU A 103 8.41 4.53 2.35
C LEU A 103 7.76 3.26 1.76
N LEU A 104 6.48 3.03 2.09
CA LEU A 104 5.74 1.88 1.54
C LEU A 104 5.64 1.93 0.02
N THR A 105 5.44 3.12 -0.52
CA THR A 105 5.38 3.31 -1.98
C THR A 105 6.74 3.02 -2.62
N VAL A 106 7.83 3.51 -2.04
CA VAL A 106 9.20 3.26 -2.51
C VAL A 106 9.54 1.78 -2.44
N LEU A 107 9.17 1.08 -1.36
CA LEU A 107 9.36 -0.37 -1.24
C LEU A 107 8.64 -1.14 -2.34
N LEU A 108 7.38 -0.82 -2.60
CA LEU A 108 6.59 -1.48 -3.66
C LEU A 108 7.22 -1.23 -5.03
N ILE A 109 7.52 0.03 -5.34
CA ILE A 109 8.06 0.41 -6.64
C ILE A 109 9.47 -0.15 -6.82
N GLY A 110 10.31 -0.07 -5.80
CA GLY A 110 11.63 -0.69 -5.81
C GLY A 110 11.56 -2.18 -6.08
N ARG A 111 10.59 -2.88 -5.47
CA ARG A 111 10.37 -4.30 -5.72
C ARG A 111 9.89 -4.60 -7.14
N LEU A 112 8.96 -3.80 -7.66
CA LEU A 112 8.48 -3.93 -9.02
C LEU A 112 9.60 -3.61 -10.02
N ALA A 113 10.35 -2.53 -9.81
CA ALA A 113 11.50 -2.16 -10.64
C ALA A 113 12.54 -3.28 -10.67
N TRP A 114 12.94 -3.81 -9.51
CA TRP A 114 13.85 -4.95 -9.43
C TRP A 114 13.36 -6.13 -10.25
N ARG A 115 12.07 -6.47 -10.12
CA ARG A 115 11.49 -7.57 -10.86
C ARG A 115 11.51 -7.35 -12.37
N PHE A 116 11.16 -6.16 -12.83
CA PHE A 116 11.14 -5.83 -14.25
C PHE A 116 12.55 -5.68 -14.85
N LEU A 117 13.48 -5.09 -14.11
CA LEU A 117 14.82 -4.80 -14.61
C LEU A 117 15.79 -5.97 -14.51
N VAL A 118 15.62 -6.83 -13.49
CA VAL A 118 16.55 -7.92 -13.21
C VAL A 118 15.95 -9.28 -13.51
N VAL A 119 14.74 -9.56 -13.02
CA VAL A 119 14.16 -10.92 -13.12
C VAL A 119 13.55 -11.18 -14.50
N MET A 120 12.86 -10.22 -15.09
CA MET A 120 12.23 -10.39 -16.41
C MET A 120 13.22 -10.66 -17.54
N PRO A 121 14.37 -9.99 -17.64
CA PRO A 121 15.38 -10.31 -18.65
C PRO A 121 15.95 -11.74 -18.50
N GLN A 122 16.13 -12.19 -17.25
CA GLN A 122 16.63 -13.56 -16.97
C GLN A 122 15.62 -14.65 -17.40
N LEU A 123 14.31 -14.35 -17.39
CA LEU A 123 13.27 -15.27 -17.86
C LEU A 123 13.28 -15.46 -19.38
N GLN A 124 13.95 -14.59 -20.13
CA GLN A 124 14.08 -14.71 -21.59
C GLN A 124 15.24 -15.60 -21.99
N ASP A 125 16.13 -15.93 -21.07
CA ASP A 125 17.18 -16.93 -21.29
C ASP A 125 16.57 -18.33 -21.13
N PRO A 126 16.55 -19.18 -22.17
CA PRO A 126 15.98 -20.52 -22.10
C PRO A 126 16.59 -21.40 -21.01
N ALA A 127 17.85 -21.15 -20.64
CA ALA A 127 18.55 -21.86 -19.58
C ALA A 127 18.04 -21.49 -18.17
N MET A 128 17.51 -20.28 -17.99
CA MET A 128 17.04 -19.74 -16.71
C MET A 128 15.51 -19.66 -16.59
N ALA A 129 14.77 -19.86 -17.68
CA ALA A 129 13.32 -19.73 -17.72
C ALA A 129 12.60 -20.69 -16.75
N HIS A 130 13.21 -21.85 -16.45
CA HIS A 130 12.64 -22.84 -15.54
C HIS A 130 12.92 -22.56 -14.05
N SER A 131 13.86 -21.69 -13.72
CA SER A 131 14.28 -21.44 -12.33
C SER A 131 13.67 -20.18 -11.70
N ALA A 132 13.09 -19.27 -12.49
CA ALA A 132 12.54 -18.05 -11.97
C ALA A 132 11.06 -18.20 -11.62
N PRO A 133 10.64 -17.80 -10.39
CA PRO A 133 9.25 -17.93 -9.95
C PRO A 133 8.32 -17.06 -10.79
N ALA A 134 7.17 -17.62 -11.18
CA ALA A 134 6.13 -16.91 -11.90
C ALA A 134 5.72 -15.60 -11.19
N MET A 135 5.13 -14.69 -11.95
CA MET A 135 4.70 -13.39 -11.42
C MET A 135 3.71 -13.59 -10.25
N GLY A 136 4.07 -13.14 -9.05
CA GLY A 136 3.27 -13.35 -7.84
C GLY A 136 3.73 -14.49 -6.94
N ASN A 137 4.57 -15.41 -7.40
CA ASN A 137 5.04 -16.57 -6.60
C ASN A 137 6.29 -16.29 -5.75
N SER A 138 6.62 -15.04 -5.49
CA SER A 138 7.71 -14.69 -4.58
C SER A 138 7.17 -14.34 -3.20
N PRO A 139 7.56 -15.06 -2.13
CA PRO A 139 7.12 -14.76 -0.77
C PRO A 139 7.41 -13.32 -0.35
N LEU A 140 8.55 -12.77 -0.77
CA LEU A 140 8.91 -11.37 -0.50
C LEU A 140 7.97 -10.37 -1.18
N THR A 141 7.53 -10.68 -2.40
CA THR A 141 6.54 -9.82 -3.09
C THR A 141 5.22 -9.82 -2.34
N LEU A 142 4.75 -11.00 -1.91
CA LEU A 142 3.53 -11.11 -1.12
C LEU A 142 3.66 -10.47 0.26
N ALA A 143 4.84 -10.53 0.88
CA ALA A 143 5.11 -9.83 2.13
C ALA A 143 4.98 -8.31 1.97
N ILE A 144 5.48 -7.73 0.88
CA ILE A 144 5.35 -6.28 0.61
C ILE A 144 3.89 -5.91 0.32
N PHE A 145 3.15 -6.72 -0.43
CA PHE A 145 1.72 -6.51 -0.63
C PHE A 145 0.95 -6.63 0.68
N GLY A 146 1.23 -7.66 1.48
CA GLY A 146 0.66 -7.84 2.82
C GLY A 146 0.91 -6.61 3.70
N LEU A 147 2.13 -6.13 3.74
CA LEU A 147 2.53 -4.95 4.50
C LEU A 147 1.73 -3.71 4.09
N MET A 148 1.52 -3.49 2.79
CA MET A 148 0.66 -2.39 2.32
C MET A 148 -0.80 -2.61 2.71
N ILE A 149 -1.34 -3.80 2.53
CA ILE A 149 -2.73 -4.13 2.85
C ILE A 149 -2.98 -3.93 4.35
N GLY A 150 -2.14 -4.52 5.20
CA GLY A 150 -2.22 -4.38 6.66
C GLY A 150 -2.13 -2.93 7.10
N TYR A 151 -1.16 -2.18 6.57
CA TYR A 151 -1.02 -0.76 6.85
C TYR A 151 -2.29 0.03 6.51
N TYR A 152 -2.79 -0.07 5.28
CA TYR A 152 -3.93 0.74 4.85
C TYR A 152 -5.23 0.35 5.56
N ILE A 153 -5.48 -0.95 5.78
CA ILE A 153 -6.66 -1.40 6.53
C ILE A 153 -6.62 -0.84 7.95
N CYS A 154 -5.52 -1.05 8.66
CA CYS A 154 -5.36 -0.60 10.05
C CYS A 154 -5.44 0.93 10.16
N TYR A 155 -4.73 1.63 9.29
CA TYR A 155 -4.69 3.10 9.26
C TYR A 155 -6.07 3.72 8.99
N PHE A 156 -6.78 3.29 7.95
CA PHE A 156 -8.10 3.85 7.62
C PHE A 156 -9.18 3.43 8.63
N THR A 157 -9.09 2.23 9.20
CA THR A 157 -9.99 1.81 10.29
C THR A 157 -9.77 2.69 11.51
N GLY A 158 -8.53 2.95 11.88
CA GLY A 158 -8.20 3.85 13.00
C GLY A 158 -8.71 5.28 12.78
N LEU A 159 -8.57 5.83 11.57
CA LEU A 159 -9.13 7.14 11.21
C LEU A 159 -10.66 7.17 11.36
N LEU A 160 -11.36 6.12 10.89
CA LEU A 160 -12.82 6.03 11.01
C LEU A 160 -13.27 5.94 12.47
N VAL A 161 -12.56 5.18 13.30
CA VAL A 161 -12.86 5.06 14.74
C VAL A 161 -12.66 6.42 15.43
N HIS A 162 -11.58 7.15 15.10
CA HIS A 162 -11.31 8.48 15.65
C HIS A 162 -12.43 9.45 15.29
N HIS A 163 -12.79 9.51 14.01
CA HIS A 163 -13.86 10.39 13.53
C HIS A 163 -15.21 10.10 14.18
N ARG A 164 -15.59 8.83 14.34
CA ARG A 164 -16.83 8.46 15.06
C ARG A 164 -16.84 8.88 16.53
N ARG A 165 -15.71 8.79 17.21
CA ARG A 165 -15.58 9.26 18.61
C ARG A 165 -15.77 10.76 18.68
N PHE A 166 -15.21 11.47 17.73
CA PHE A 166 -15.32 12.91 17.63
C PHE A 166 -16.77 13.39 17.37
N GLU A 167 -17.47 12.77 16.40
CA GLU A 167 -18.89 13.08 16.10
C GLU A 167 -19.77 12.84 17.35
N ARG A 168 -19.54 11.76 18.09
CA ARG A 168 -20.28 11.48 19.33
C ARG A 168 -20.03 12.51 20.44
N ALA A 169 -18.82 13.00 20.56
CA ALA A 169 -18.47 14.03 21.54
C ALA A 169 -19.16 15.36 21.24
N GLN A 170 -19.37 15.68 19.96
CA GLN A 170 -20.11 16.89 19.55
C GLN A 170 -21.62 16.81 19.80
N LEU A 171 -22.22 15.62 19.75
CA LEU A 171 -23.65 15.42 20.00
C LEU A 171 -23.98 15.41 21.51
N ALA A 172 -22.96 15.31 22.36
CA ALA A 172 -23.12 15.27 23.82
C ALA A 172 -22.93 16.65 24.49
N THR A 173 -22.54 17.67 23.72
CA THR A 173 -22.45 19.09 24.13
C THR A 173 -23.59 19.88 23.56
#